data_b445eff0685d955f65bce2039cbeb493
#
_entry.id   b445eff0685d955f65bce2039cbeb493
#
_cell.length_a   1.000
_cell.length_b   1.000
_cell.length_c   1.000
_cell.angle_alpha   90.00
_cell.angle_beta   90.00
_cell.angle_gamma   90.00
#
_symmetry.space_group_name_H-M   'P 1'
#
loop_
_entity.id
_entity.type
_entity.pdbx_description
1 polymer ?
#
loop_
_entity_poly.entity_id
_entity_poly.type
_entity_poly.pdbx_seq_one_letter_code
_entity_poly.pdbx_strand_id
1 'polypeptide(L)'
;IKQGKQDKLYLGNLSSLRDWGYAKDYVQCMWLILQNEKPEDFVIATGEQHSVREFCELAFRNVGIELKFEGEGINEKGIDRATGKVLIEVSPDFYRPTDVVNLWGDPTKARRELGWNPQKTSFEQLVKIMVDADMAKVAAERAEEQVKLNLAEYLEKGIVK
;
A
#
# COMPACT_ATOMS: atom_id res chain seq x y z
N ILE A 1 8.55 -6.40 7.04
CA ILE A 1 9.59 -5.74 7.85
C ILE A 1 9.20 -5.81 9.33
N LYS A 2 8.07 -5.26 9.76
CA LYS A 2 7.64 -5.23 11.16
C LYS A 2 7.67 -6.60 11.84
N GLN A 3 7.32 -7.65 11.11
CA GLN A 3 7.31 -9.03 11.61
C GLN A 3 8.61 -9.81 11.32
N GLY A 4 9.65 -9.16 10.79
CA GLY A 4 10.96 -9.77 10.58
C GLY A 4 11.07 -10.74 9.40
N LYS A 5 10.08 -10.81 8.50
CA LYS A 5 10.16 -11.61 7.27
C LYS A 5 11.02 -10.97 6.17
N GLN A 6 11.26 -9.67 6.28
CA GLN A 6 12.03 -8.87 5.31
C GLN A 6 12.75 -7.75 6.03
N ASP A 7 14.00 -7.48 5.63
CA ASP A 7 14.82 -6.44 6.26
C ASP A 7 14.58 -5.06 5.69
N LYS A 8 14.42 -4.95 4.38
CA LYS A 8 14.26 -3.70 3.64
C LYS A 8 13.21 -3.80 2.56
N LEU A 9 12.62 -2.65 2.23
CA LEU A 9 11.75 -2.47 1.08
C LEU A 9 12.53 -1.72 -0.01
N TYR A 10 12.56 -2.27 -1.22
CA TYR A 10 13.17 -1.65 -2.38
C TYR A 10 12.08 -1.09 -3.28
N LEU A 11 12.17 0.21 -3.60
CA LEU A 11 11.17 0.94 -4.38
C LEU A 11 11.82 1.71 -5.52
N GLY A 12 10.99 2.27 -6.41
CA GLY A 12 11.40 3.27 -7.40
C GLY A 12 11.30 4.68 -6.83
N ASN A 13 10.82 5.59 -7.66
CA ASN A 13 10.75 7.02 -7.34
C ASN A 13 9.78 7.30 -6.18
N LEU A 14 10.28 7.69 -5.03
CA LEU A 14 9.47 7.98 -3.84
C LEU A 14 8.66 9.28 -3.97
N SER A 15 9.12 10.22 -4.81
CA SER A 15 8.44 11.49 -5.06
C SER A 15 7.30 11.41 -6.09
N SER A 16 7.14 10.28 -6.78
CA SER A 16 6.07 10.09 -7.76
C SER A 16 4.70 10.22 -7.12
N LEU A 17 3.85 11.07 -7.71
CA LEU A 17 2.48 11.30 -7.28
C LEU A 17 1.53 10.33 -7.97
N ARG A 18 0.60 9.78 -7.22
CA ARG A 18 -0.43 8.85 -7.71
C ARG A 18 -1.77 9.14 -7.06
N ASP A 19 -2.84 8.91 -7.79
CA ASP A 19 -4.20 8.90 -7.28
C ASP A 19 -4.54 7.48 -6.82
N TRP A 20 -4.66 7.27 -5.51
CA TRP A 20 -4.97 5.98 -4.91
C TRP A 20 -6.35 5.97 -4.30
N GLY A 21 -7.22 5.09 -4.81
CA GLY A 21 -8.55 4.90 -4.26
C GLY A 21 -8.82 3.47 -3.82
N TYR A 22 -9.82 3.31 -2.97
CA TYR A 22 -10.22 2.02 -2.46
C TYR A 22 -11.02 1.23 -3.49
N ALA A 23 -10.59 0.00 -3.78
CA ALA A 23 -11.18 -0.83 -4.83
C ALA A 23 -12.71 -1.01 -4.68
N LYS A 24 -13.23 -1.11 -3.46
CA LYS A 24 -14.70 -1.24 -3.24
C LYS A 24 -15.46 0.02 -3.65
N ASP A 25 -14.89 1.21 -3.42
CA ASP A 25 -15.50 2.48 -3.83
C ASP A 25 -15.51 2.58 -5.37
N TYR A 26 -14.48 2.07 -6.04
CA TYR A 26 -14.38 2.01 -7.50
C TYR A 26 -15.40 1.02 -8.09
N VAL A 27 -15.54 -0.17 -7.51
CA VAL A 27 -16.57 -1.13 -7.91
C VAL A 27 -17.97 -0.56 -7.74
N GLN A 28 -18.23 0.21 -6.69
CA GLN A 28 -19.49 0.93 -6.52
C GLN A 28 -19.75 1.90 -7.68
N CYS A 29 -18.71 2.65 -8.12
CA CYS A 29 -18.84 3.54 -9.27
C CYS A 29 -19.15 2.76 -10.56
N MET A 30 -18.48 1.63 -10.79
CA MET A 30 -18.75 0.76 -11.95
C MET A 30 -20.21 0.30 -11.96
N TRP A 31 -20.76 -0.07 -10.79
CA TRP A 31 -22.16 -0.44 -10.67
C TRP A 31 -23.11 0.74 -11.00
N LEU A 32 -22.80 1.95 -10.49
CA LEU A 32 -23.59 3.15 -10.77
C LEU A 32 -23.58 3.52 -12.27
N ILE A 33 -22.43 3.34 -12.96
CA ILE A 33 -22.34 3.55 -14.41
C ILE A 33 -23.32 2.63 -15.14
N LEU A 34 -23.45 1.37 -14.72
CA LEU A 34 -24.37 0.41 -15.33
C LEU A 34 -25.84 0.71 -15.03
N GLN A 35 -26.13 1.51 -14.00
CA GLN A 35 -27.51 1.94 -13.68
C GLN A 35 -27.88 3.26 -14.39
N ASN A 36 -26.92 3.92 -15.05
CA ASN A 36 -27.19 5.18 -15.74
C ASN A 36 -28.07 4.92 -16.99
N GLU A 37 -29.06 5.80 -17.21
CA GLU A 37 -29.99 5.67 -18.35
C GLU A 37 -29.28 5.79 -19.72
N LYS A 38 -28.20 6.53 -19.76
CA LYS A 38 -27.41 6.74 -20.98
C LYS A 38 -26.03 6.12 -20.84
N PRO A 39 -25.55 5.35 -21.83
CA PRO A 39 -24.19 4.87 -21.87
C PRO A 39 -23.23 6.04 -22.15
N GLU A 40 -22.38 6.35 -21.18
CA GLU A 40 -21.40 7.44 -21.26
C GLU A 40 -20.08 7.05 -20.62
N ASP A 41 -19.01 7.76 -21.01
CA ASP A 41 -17.68 7.56 -20.42
C ASP A 41 -17.54 8.37 -19.13
N PHE A 42 -16.97 7.73 -18.11
CA PHE A 42 -16.69 8.34 -16.81
C PHE A 42 -15.24 8.08 -16.38
N VAL A 43 -14.61 9.10 -15.83
CA VAL A 43 -13.31 8.96 -15.16
C VAL A 43 -13.56 8.54 -13.71
N ILE A 44 -12.98 7.41 -13.32
CA ILE A 44 -13.02 6.90 -11.94
C ILE A 44 -11.67 7.19 -11.29
N ALA A 45 -11.61 8.21 -10.45
CA ALA A 45 -10.43 8.69 -9.75
C ALA A 45 -10.84 9.31 -8.42
N THR A 46 -9.93 9.45 -7.45
CA THR A 46 -10.25 10.14 -6.19
C THR A 46 -10.22 11.66 -6.37
N GLY A 47 -9.43 12.15 -7.30
CA GLY A 47 -9.14 13.58 -7.49
C GLY A 47 -8.09 14.11 -6.51
N GLU A 48 -7.42 13.23 -5.76
CA GLU A 48 -6.32 13.55 -4.85
C GLU A 48 -5.06 12.80 -5.25
N GLN A 49 -3.91 13.42 -5.00
CA GLN A 49 -2.62 12.82 -5.28
C GLN A 49 -1.77 12.77 -4.01
N HIS A 50 -1.14 11.63 -3.82
CA HIS A 50 -0.18 11.39 -2.75
C HIS A 50 1.11 10.80 -3.30
N SER A 51 2.24 11.10 -2.67
CA SER A 51 3.51 10.53 -3.08
C SER A 51 3.67 9.10 -2.54
N VAL A 52 4.53 8.31 -3.20
CA VAL A 52 4.94 7.00 -2.69
C VAL A 52 5.57 7.13 -1.31
N ARG A 53 6.29 8.24 -1.06
CA ARG A 53 6.86 8.55 0.27
C ARG A 53 5.80 8.68 1.34
N GLU A 54 4.73 9.47 1.10
CA GLU A 54 3.61 9.62 2.04
C GLU A 54 2.93 8.29 2.33
N PHE A 55 2.75 7.44 1.30
CA PHE A 55 2.23 6.09 1.49
C PHE A 55 3.10 5.28 2.46
N CYS A 56 4.42 5.30 2.25
CA CYS A 56 5.37 4.61 3.14
C CYS A 56 5.33 5.16 4.56
N GLU A 57 5.32 6.49 4.74
CA GLU A 57 5.22 7.12 6.07
C GLU A 57 3.99 6.66 6.83
N LEU A 58 2.83 6.69 6.18
CA LEU A 58 1.58 6.25 6.78
C LEU A 58 1.58 4.74 7.09
N ALA A 59 2.07 3.92 6.15
CA ALA A 59 2.13 2.48 6.34
C ALA A 59 3.01 2.08 7.52
N PHE A 60 4.20 2.64 7.62
CA PHE A 60 5.12 2.37 8.73
C PHE A 60 4.60 2.94 10.06
N ARG A 61 3.99 4.13 10.04
CA ARG A 61 3.34 4.73 11.24
C ARG A 61 2.22 3.84 11.78
N ASN A 62 1.42 3.21 10.92
CA ASN A 62 0.35 2.30 11.34
C ASN A 62 0.87 1.06 12.09
N VAL A 63 2.14 0.71 11.94
CA VAL A 63 2.78 -0.39 12.70
C VAL A 63 3.75 0.11 13.77
N GLY A 64 3.67 1.41 14.13
CA GLY A 64 4.46 2.01 15.20
C GLY A 64 5.94 2.23 14.83
N ILE A 65 6.24 2.49 13.56
CA ILE A 65 7.57 2.85 13.08
C ILE A 65 7.50 4.25 12.47
N GLU A 66 8.30 5.18 13.00
CA GLU A 66 8.42 6.53 12.47
C GLU A 66 9.61 6.62 11.52
N LEU A 67 9.34 6.96 10.25
CA LEU A 67 10.38 7.15 9.25
C LEU A 67 10.90 8.59 9.23
N LYS A 68 12.16 8.75 8.89
CA LYS A 68 12.75 9.95 8.32
C LYS A 68 13.34 9.60 6.97
N PHE A 69 13.31 10.55 6.02
CA PHE A 69 13.91 10.36 4.72
C PHE A 69 15.17 11.20 4.59
N GLU A 70 16.21 10.62 3.99
CA GLU A 70 17.49 11.25 3.75
C GLU A 70 17.94 10.94 2.31
N GLY A 71 18.64 11.91 1.68
CA GLY A 71 19.03 11.82 0.28
C GLY A 71 17.93 12.22 -0.69
N GLU A 72 18.21 12.12 -1.98
CA GLU A 72 17.27 12.47 -3.06
C GLU A 72 17.39 11.48 -4.23
N GLY A 73 16.28 11.29 -4.96
CA GLY A 73 16.21 10.46 -6.15
C GLY A 73 16.69 9.04 -5.85
N ILE A 74 17.67 8.54 -6.60
CA ILE A 74 18.18 7.17 -6.45
C ILE A 74 18.92 6.93 -5.12
N ASN A 75 19.36 8.00 -4.45
CA ASN A 75 20.08 7.90 -3.17
C ASN A 75 19.14 8.08 -1.97
N GLU A 76 17.85 8.23 -2.20
CA GLU A 76 16.87 8.44 -1.12
C GLU A 76 16.67 7.17 -0.30
N LYS A 77 16.62 7.34 1.02
CA LYS A 77 16.46 6.25 2.01
C LYS A 77 15.42 6.62 3.06
N GLY A 78 14.59 5.66 3.41
CA GLY A 78 13.71 5.75 4.56
C GLY A 78 14.35 5.03 5.77
N ILE A 79 14.51 5.77 6.86
CA ILE A 79 15.25 5.35 8.05
C ILE A 79 14.31 5.38 9.24
N ASP A 80 14.30 4.32 10.02
CA ASP A 80 13.60 4.29 11.31
C ASP A 80 14.23 5.31 12.28
N ARG A 81 13.45 6.28 12.74
CA ARG A 81 13.91 7.32 13.67
C ARG A 81 14.42 6.77 14.98
N ALA A 82 13.81 5.68 15.47
CA ALA A 82 14.14 5.12 16.76
C ALA A 82 15.43 4.30 16.75
N THR A 83 15.68 3.54 15.69
CA THR A 83 16.79 2.58 15.62
C THR A 83 17.94 3.04 14.72
N GLY A 84 17.71 4.00 13.82
CA GLY A 84 18.63 4.38 12.77
C GLY A 84 18.77 3.36 11.62
N LYS A 85 17.98 2.27 11.65
CA LYS A 85 18.02 1.23 10.61
C LYS A 85 17.39 1.74 9.31
N VAL A 86 18.07 1.52 8.19
CA VAL A 86 17.50 1.78 6.86
C VAL A 86 16.46 0.71 6.54
N LEU A 87 15.22 1.12 6.35
CA LEU A 87 14.08 0.25 6.05
C LEU A 87 13.59 0.36 4.62
N ILE A 88 13.85 1.50 3.95
CA ILE A 88 13.50 1.72 2.54
C ILE A 88 14.74 2.20 1.80
N GLU A 89 14.96 1.66 0.63
CA GLU A 89 15.97 2.11 -0.33
C GLU A 89 15.37 2.22 -1.73
N VAL A 90 15.81 3.23 -2.48
CA VAL A 90 15.49 3.31 -3.90
C VAL A 90 16.42 2.37 -4.65
N SER A 91 15.83 1.43 -5.42
CA SER A 91 16.59 0.49 -6.24
C SER A 91 16.82 1.07 -7.65
N PRO A 92 18.04 0.96 -8.19
CA PRO A 92 18.30 1.28 -9.60
C PRO A 92 17.40 0.52 -10.58
N ASP A 93 17.01 -0.71 -10.25
CA ASP A 93 16.18 -1.56 -11.10
C ASP A 93 14.74 -1.03 -11.23
N PHE A 94 14.28 -0.27 -10.23
CA PHE A 94 12.92 0.29 -10.18
C PHE A 94 12.90 1.80 -10.42
N TYR A 95 14.03 2.47 -10.28
CA TYR A 95 14.13 3.92 -10.46
C TYR A 95 13.98 4.29 -11.94
N ARG A 96 13.13 5.25 -12.23
CA ARG A 96 12.90 5.79 -13.57
C ARG A 96 13.32 7.26 -13.63
N PRO A 97 14.40 7.61 -14.37
CA PRO A 97 14.85 9.00 -14.50
C PRO A 97 13.77 9.92 -15.12
N THR A 98 12.92 9.36 -15.98
CA THR A 98 11.78 10.05 -16.62
C THR A 98 10.49 9.39 -16.18
N ASP A 99 10.07 9.63 -14.95
CA ASP A 99 8.76 9.17 -14.47
C ASP A 99 7.69 10.24 -14.75
N VAL A 100 6.44 9.78 -14.96
CA VAL A 100 5.31 10.70 -15.04
C VAL A 100 5.08 11.29 -13.66
N VAL A 101 5.32 12.58 -13.53
CA VAL A 101 5.23 13.29 -12.24
C VAL A 101 3.80 13.30 -11.73
N ASN A 102 2.83 13.54 -12.63
CA ASN A 102 1.40 13.66 -12.28
C ASN A 102 0.58 12.63 -13.07
N LEU A 103 -0.06 11.71 -12.34
CA LEU A 103 -1.15 10.88 -12.84
C LEU A 103 -2.41 11.23 -12.04
N TRP A 104 -3.24 12.08 -12.61
CA TRP A 104 -4.39 12.66 -11.96
C TRP A 104 -5.63 12.53 -12.83
N GLY A 105 -6.71 12.04 -12.26
CA GLY A 105 -8.01 11.95 -12.90
C GLY A 105 -8.99 12.97 -12.32
N ASP A 106 -9.83 13.57 -13.18
CA ASP A 106 -10.92 14.43 -12.74
C ASP A 106 -12.24 13.65 -12.64
N PRO A 107 -12.73 13.34 -11.40
CA PRO A 107 -13.97 12.61 -11.19
C PRO A 107 -15.23 13.49 -11.22
N THR A 108 -15.15 14.78 -11.60
CA THR A 108 -16.24 15.74 -11.47
C THR A 108 -17.52 15.28 -12.17
N LYS A 109 -17.41 14.68 -13.37
CA LYS A 109 -18.57 14.15 -14.08
C LYS A 109 -19.23 12.99 -13.32
N ALA A 110 -18.44 12.03 -12.84
CA ALA A 110 -18.96 10.90 -12.07
C ALA A 110 -19.63 11.33 -10.76
N ARG A 111 -19.05 12.32 -10.07
CA ARG A 111 -19.65 12.90 -8.86
C ARG A 111 -21.00 13.54 -9.13
N ARG A 112 -21.08 14.37 -10.19
CA ARG A 112 -22.27 15.14 -10.53
C ARG A 112 -23.40 14.26 -11.05
N GLU A 113 -23.10 13.33 -11.96
CA GLU A 113 -24.12 12.59 -12.71
C GLU A 113 -24.51 11.28 -12.06
N LEU A 114 -23.56 10.60 -11.42
CA LEU A 114 -23.80 9.33 -10.73
C LEU A 114 -23.99 9.48 -9.22
N GLY A 115 -23.79 10.66 -8.66
CA GLY A 115 -23.79 10.88 -7.21
C GLY A 115 -22.69 10.10 -6.48
N TRP A 116 -21.64 9.65 -7.20
CA TRP A 116 -20.55 8.89 -6.62
C TRP A 116 -19.65 9.76 -5.76
N ASN A 117 -19.28 9.25 -4.58
CA ASN A 117 -18.32 9.90 -3.71
C ASN A 117 -16.96 9.18 -3.82
N PRO A 118 -15.96 9.73 -4.54
CA PRO A 118 -14.64 9.13 -4.70
C PRO A 118 -13.81 9.12 -3.41
N GLN A 119 -14.18 9.94 -2.42
CA GLN A 119 -13.45 10.09 -1.15
C GLN A 119 -14.22 9.48 0.02
N LYS A 120 -15.05 8.49 -0.23
CA LYS A 120 -15.77 7.75 0.81
C LYS A 120 -14.80 7.07 1.77
N THR A 121 -13.70 6.54 1.21
CA THR A 121 -12.54 6.03 1.96
C THR A 121 -11.37 6.99 1.74
N SER A 122 -10.88 7.65 2.78
CA SER A 122 -9.73 8.56 2.66
C SER A 122 -8.44 7.79 2.39
N PHE A 123 -7.40 8.51 1.94
CA PHE A 123 -6.09 7.91 1.69
C PHE A 123 -5.50 7.26 2.95
N GLU A 124 -5.59 7.92 4.11
CA GLU A 124 -5.12 7.35 5.39
C GLU A 124 -5.90 6.09 5.77
N GLN A 125 -7.22 6.10 5.56
CA GLN A 125 -8.06 4.92 5.80
C GLN A 125 -7.69 3.76 4.88
N LEU A 126 -7.43 4.05 3.59
CA LEU A 126 -6.98 3.06 2.61
C LEU A 126 -5.67 2.41 3.07
N VAL A 127 -4.66 3.22 3.39
CA VAL A 127 -3.36 2.71 3.85
C VAL A 127 -3.53 1.87 5.12
N LYS A 128 -4.36 2.32 6.06
CA LYS A 128 -4.63 1.54 7.28
C LYS A 128 -5.29 0.20 6.98
N ILE A 129 -6.31 0.16 6.13
CA ILE A 129 -7.00 -1.08 5.72
C ILE A 129 -6.02 -2.07 5.10
N MET A 130 -5.12 -1.59 4.22
CA MET A 130 -4.12 -2.43 3.57
C MET A 130 -3.12 -2.99 4.59
N VAL A 131 -2.59 -2.13 5.45
CA VAL A 131 -1.62 -2.55 6.49
C VAL A 131 -2.23 -3.55 7.46
N ASP A 132 -3.45 -3.31 7.95
CA ASP A 132 -4.13 -4.20 8.89
C ASP A 132 -4.36 -5.59 8.25
N ALA A 133 -4.78 -5.64 6.98
CA ALA A 133 -4.97 -6.88 6.25
C ALA A 133 -3.67 -7.66 6.05
N ASP A 134 -2.59 -6.98 5.65
CA ASP A 134 -1.28 -7.61 5.46
C ASP A 134 -0.67 -8.07 6.79
N MET A 135 -0.83 -7.30 7.87
CA MET A 135 -0.38 -7.72 9.20
C MET A 135 -1.11 -8.97 9.69
N ALA A 136 -2.42 -9.05 9.48
CA ALA A 136 -3.20 -10.23 9.82
C ALA A 136 -2.78 -11.46 8.99
N LYS A 137 -2.57 -11.28 7.68
CA LYS A 137 -2.10 -12.33 6.78
C LYS A 137 -0.74 -12.88 7.20
N VAL A 138 0.25 -12.00 7.43
CA VAL A 138 1.61 -12.42 7.84
C VAL A 138 1.59 -13.09 9.21
N ALA A 139 0.72 -12.65 10.13
CA ALA A 139 0.57 -13.30 11.44
C ALA A 139 0.02 -14.74 11.29
N ALA A 140 -0.99 -14.95 10.43
CA ALA A 140 -1.54 -16.27 10.15
C ALA A 140 -0.49 -17.19 9.51
N GLU A 141 0.25 -16.72 8.51
CA GLU A 141 1.34 -17.48 7.87
C GLU A 141 2.40 -17.94 8.88
N ARG A 142 2.80 -17.05 9.81
CA ARG A 142 3.76 -17.40 10.87
C ARG A 142 3.22 -18.47 11.83
N ALA A 143 1.95 -18.38 12.17
CA ALA A 143 1.32 -19.38 13.03
C ALA A 143 1.32 -20.76 12.34
N GLU A 144 1.00 -20.82 11.06
CA GLU A 144 1.06 -22.06 10.27
C GLU A 144 2.48 -22.62 10.16
N GLU A 145 3.48 -21.77 9.91
CA GLU A 145 4.89 -22.16 9.86
C GLU A 145 5.35 -22.76 11.20
N GLN A 146 4.97 -22.14 12.32
CA GLN A 146 5.33 -22.61 13.65
C GLN A 146 4.68 -23.97 13.96
N VAL A 147 3.43 -24.18 13.57
CA VAL A 147 2.76 -25.50 13.72
C VAL A 147 3.48 -26.57 12.93
N LYS A 148 3.88 -26.28 11.69
CA LYS A 148 4.65 -27.23 10.85
C LYS A 148 6.01 -27.59 11.47
N LEU A 149 6.73 -26.59 12.01
CA LEU A 149 8.01 -26.81 12.69
C LEU A 149 7.85 -27.68 13.95
N ASN A 150 6.85 -27.38 14.76
CA ASN A 150 6.57 -28.17 15.97
C ASN A 150 6.20 -29.61 15.62
N LEU A 151 5.37 -29.81 14.57
CA LEU A 151 5.01 -31.16 14.11
C LEU A 151 6.23 -31.95 13.61
N ALA A 152 7.12 -31.33 12.84
CA ALA A 152 8.37 -31.96 12.37
C ALA A 152 9.24 -32.39 13.56
N GLU A 153 9.38 -31.51 14.56
CA GLU A 153 10.14 -31.81 15.78
C GLU A 153 9.54 -32.99 16.59
N TYR A 154 8.19 -33.07 16.68
CA TYR A 154 7.52 -34.19 17.35
C TYR A 154 7.67 -35.51 16.61
N LEU A 155 7.66 -35.47 15.27
CA LEU A 155 7.92 -36.68 14.44
C LEU A 155 9.37 -37.18 14.60
N GLU A 156 10.35 -36.28 14.58
CA GLU A 156 11.76 -36.60 14.80
C GLU A 156 12.01 -37.20 16.19
N LYS A 157 11.33 -36.71 17.22
CA LYS A 157 11.41 -37.22 18.59
C LYS A 157 10.58 -38.49 18.83
N GLY A 158 9.83 -38.96 17.84
CA GLY A 158 9.00 -40.16 17.95
C GLY A 158 7.80 -39.99 18.89
N ILE A 159 7.38 -38.77 19.20
CA ILE A 159 6.26 -38.42 20.10
C ILE A 159 4.92 -38.63 19.40
N VAL A 160 4.90 -38.49 18.08
CA VAL A 160 3.72 -38.72 17.20
C VAL A 160 4.17 -39.68 16.09
N LYS A 161 3.29 -40.66 15.75
CA LYS A 161 3.49 -41.59 14.63
C LYS A 161 2.62 -41.20 13.46
#